data_d33ed681525a95d2913ac918c51151b5
#
_entry.id   d33ed681525a95d2913ac918c51151b5
#
_cell.length_a   1.000
_cell.length_b   1.000
_cell.length_c   1.000
_cell.angle_alpha   90.00
_cell.angle_beta   90.00
_cell.angle_gamma   90.00
#
_symmetry.space_group_name_H-M   'P 1'
#
loop_
_entity.id
_entity.type
_entity.pdbx_description
1 polymer ?
#
loop_
_entity_poly.entity_id
_entity_poly.type
_entity_poly.pdbx_seq_one_letter_code
_entity_poly.pdbx_strand_id
1 'polypeptide(L)'
;MKILQAITLSALLLLSISKVYSQEDKKTKELFNSGGYISDGYALDRNQVRFNQSSDFVFHYIPGGDRLTCITSKQVRDYNRHYNCILSKDSNFIAYVSVPPIFCGDKDSIYADFSFKTGFMIEVNTYHLEIIKGDFFRNTGERVTSLCDLPLIYKSSKYARKAFNADTVITYPLRMWENLENKYNHCQVMIIQKKRRGCIALYCFYNDKGAKKLSHYIRSLEHVFWYREPKDYIEVIDPPIIDEYEIPHLKAKERSANN
;
A
#
# COMPACT_ATOMS: atom_id res chain seq x y z
N MET A 1 32.40 40.27 -4.76
CA MET A 1 32.96 38.93 -4.83
C MET A 1 32.34 37.92 -3.83
N LYS A 2 32.24 38.22 -2.53
CA LYS A 2 31.73 37.31 -1.50
C LYS A 2 30.24 36.92 -1.67
N ILE A 3 29.38 37.80 -2.16
CA ILE A 3 27.94 37.54 -2.35
C ILE A 3 27.71 36.57 -3.51
N LEU A 4 28.49 36.68 -4.60
CA LEU A 4 28.38 35.78 -5.75
C LEU A 4 28.83 34.34 -5.39
N GLN A 5 29.85 34.19 -4.54
CA GLN A 5 30.29 32.89 -4.04
C GLN A 5 29.25 32.23 -3.12
N ALA A 6 28.53 33.02 -2.30
CA ALA A 6 27.48 32.48 -1.44
C ALA A 6 26.27 31.97 -2.26
N ILE A 7 25.89 32.68 -3.32
CA ILE A 7 24.79 32.27 -4.21
C ILE A 7 25.13 30.99 -4.99
N THR A 8 26.39 30.89 -5.50
CA THR A 8 26.84 29.66 -6.19
C THR A 8 26.92 28.46 -5.26
N LEU A 9 27.35 28.64 -4.01
CA LEU A 9 27.42 27.56 -3.03
C LEU A 9 26.03 27.07 -2.64
N SER A 10 25.06 27.97 -2.46
CA SER A 10 23.67 27.63 -2.16
C SER A 10 22.99 26.90 -3.33
N ALA A 11 23.25 27.32 -4.57
CA ALA A 11 22.73 26.66 -5.77
C ALA A 11 23.30 25.23 -5.95
N LEU A 12 24.61 25.06 -5.69
CA LEU A 12 25.25 23.74 -5.70
C LEU A 12 24.72 22.82 -4.60
N LEU A 13 24.45 23.35 -3.42
CA LEU A 13 23.86 22.60 -2.32
C LEU A 13 22.43 22.12 -2.66
N LEU A 14 21.62 23.02 -3.23
CA LEU A 14 20.26 22.67 -3.68
C LEU A 14 20.27 21.61 -4.80
N LEU A 15 21.21 21.69 -5.74
CA LEU A 15 21.36 20.71 -6.81
C LEU A 15 21.87 19.35 -6.29
N SER A 16 22.73 19.34 -5.27
CA SER A 16 23.19 18.11 -4.62
C SER A 16 22.07 17.44 -3.82
N ILE A 17 21.27 18.21 -3.10
CA ILE A 17 20.10 17.74 -2.35
C ILE A 17 19.06 17.15 -3.32
N SER A 18 18.76 17.83 -4.43
CA SER A 18 17.81 17.33 -5.42
C SER A 18 18.29 16.03 -6.10
N LYS A 19 19.60 15.88 -6.35
CA LYS A 19 20.17 14.62 -6.88
C LYS A 19 20.10 13.46 -5.88
N VAL A 20 20.34 13.71 -4.60
CA VAL A 20 20.23 12.70 -3.54
C VAL A 20 18.78 12.25 -3.41
N TYR A 21 17.83 13.18 -3.36
CA TYR A 21 16.39 12.85 -3.34
C TYR A 21 15.95 12.06 -4.58
N SER A 22 16.43 12.42 -5.77
CA SER A 22 16.10 11.71 -7.01
C SER A 22 16.68 10.29 -7.07
N GLN A 23 17.86 10.07 -6.50
CA GLN A 23 18.46 8.73 -6.42
C GLN A 23 17.79 7.83 -5.37
N GLU A 24 17.43 8.39 -4.21
CA GLU A 24 16.66 7.65 -3.21
C GLU A 24 15.25 7.27 -3.72
N ASP A 25 14.58 8.19 -4.42
CA ASP A 25 13.26 7.92 -5.02
C ASP A 25 13.36 6.82 -6.10
N LYS A 26 14.41 6.80 -6.90
CA LYS A 26 14.65 5.75 -7.90
C LYS A 26 14.92 4.39 -7.26
N LYS A 27 15.76 4.30 -6.24
CA LYS A 27 16.08 3.06 -5.53
C LYS A 27 14.85 2.52 -4.78
N THR A 28 14.04 3.39 -4.22
CA THR A 28 12.79 3.05 -3.54
C THR A 28 11.76 2.54 -4.55
N LYS A 29 11.66 3.15 -5.73
CA LYS A 29 10.81 2.65 -6.83
C LYS A 29 11.25 1.28 -7.33
N GLU A 30 12.54 1.02 -7.44
CA GLU A 30 13.06 -0.29 -7.84
C GLU A 30 12.69 -1.38 -6.82
N LEU A 31 12.69 -1.08 -5.52
CA LEU A 31 12.25 -1.99 -4.47
C LEU A 31 10.76 -2.36 -4.59
N PHE A 32 9.90 -1.40 -4.92
CA PHE A 32 8.47 -1.66 -5.15
C PHE A 32 8.17 -2.32 -6.50
N ASN A 33 9.01 -2.11 -7.50
CA ASN A 33 8.77 -2.57 -8.88
C ASN A 33 9.30 -3.98 -9.18
N SER A 34 10.03 -4.61 -8.26
CA SER A 34 10.77 -5.83 -8.55
C SER A 34 9.94 -7.13 -8.58
N GLY A 35 8.61 -7.09 -8.53
CA GLY A 35 7.93 -8.36 -8.37
C GLY A 35 6.48 -8.56 -8.66
N GLY A 36 5.89 -7.99 -9.64
CA GLY A 36 4.51 -8.38 -9.99
C GLY A 36 3.95 -7.64 -11.20
N TYR A 37 2.88 -8.19 -11.77
CA TYR A 37 2.18 -7.64 -12.95
C TYR A 37 1.74 -6.18 -12.78
N ILE A 38 1.42 -5.79 -11.56
CA ILE A 38 1.20 -4.40 -11.15
C ILE A 38 1.89 -4.27 -9.80
N SER A 39 3.07 -3.67 -9.79
CA SER A 39 3.80 -3.45 -8.54
C SER A 39 3.04 -2.43 -7.67
N ASP A 40 3.16 -2.58 -6.35
CA ASP A 40 2.62 -1.57 -5.43
C ASP A 40 3.20 -0.17 -5.73
N GLY A 41 4.41 -0.09 -6.28
CA GLY A 41 5.01 1.16 -6.72
C GLY A 41 4.24 1.84 -7.83
N TYR A 42 3.82 1.09 -8.86
CA TYR A 42 2.97 1.62 -9.91
C TYR A 42 1.60 2.06 -9.35
N ALA A 43 0.99 1.25 -8.47
CA ALA A 43 -0.27 1.59 -7.84
C ALA A 43 -0.16 2.85 -6.96
N LEU A 44 0.96 3.04 -6.24
CA LEU A 44 1.25 4.26 -5.49
C LEU A 44 1.35 5.47 -6.41
N ASP A 45 2.11 5.37 -7.50
CA ASP A 45 2.27 6.45 -8.47
C ASP A 45 0.92 6.81 -9.13
N ARG A 46 0.12 5.80 -9.52
CA ARG A 46 -1.24 6.00 -10.06
C ARG A 46 -2.15 6.73 -9.08
N ASN A 47 -2.09 6.34 -7.81
CA ASN A 47 -2.84 7.00 -6.74
C ASN A 47 -2.22 8.35 -6.33
N GLN A 48 -1.17 8.80 -7.01
CA GLN A 48 -0.44 10.02 -6.69
C GLN A 48 0.06 10.03 -5.23
N VAL A 49 0.58 8.90 -4.78
CA VAL A 49 1.18 8.72 -3.46
C VAL A 49 2.69 8.75 -3.57
N ARG A 50 3.33 9.58 -2.76
CA ARG A 50 4.77 9.54 -2.55
C ARG A 50 5.08 8.60 -1.39
N PHE A 51 6.02 7.71 -1.59
CA PHE A 51 6.59 6.90 -0.51
C PHE A 51 7.86 7.56 0.02
N ASN A 52 7.94 7.75 1.33
CA ASN A 52 9.11 8.28 2.02
C ASN A 52 9.65 7.21 2.96
N GLN A 53 10.90 6.83 2.79
CA GLN A 53 11.52 5.86 3.69
C GLN A 53 11.69 6.47 5.09
N SER A 54 11.15 5.79 6.10
CA SER A 54 11.35 6.15 7.51
C SER A 54 12.64 5.52 8.03
N SER A 55 13.36 6.27 8.90
CA SER A 55 14.53 5.74 9.59
C SER A 55 14.22 4.62 10.58
N ASP A 56 12.95 4.49 11.02
CA ASP A 56 12.53 3.51 12.03
C ASP A 56 12.23 2.13 11.44
N PHE A 57 12.11 2.06 10.12
CA PHE A 57 11.69 0.87 9.41
C PHE A 57 12.69 0.41 8.36
N VAL A 58 12.67 -0.89 8.10
CA VAL A 58 13.32 -1.53 6.96
C VAL A 58 12.25 -2.02 6.01
N PHE A 59 12.45 -1.75 4.74
CA PHE A 59 11.57 -2.16 3.67
C PHE A 59 11.98 -3.52 3.13
N HIS A 60 11.02 -4.44 2.96
CA HIS A 60 11.27 -5.75 2.39
C HIS A 60 10.29 -6.03 1.25
N TYR A 61 10.83 -6.54 0.15
CA TYR A 61 10.09 -7.21 -0.88
C TYR A 61 10.04 -8.72 -0.59
N ILE A 62 8.86 -9.33 -0.74
CA ILE A 62 8.64 -10.76 -0.49
C ILE A 62 8.49 -11.46 -1.83
N PRO A 63 9.51 -12.19 -2.31
CA PRO A 63 9.44 -12.93 -3.57
C PRO A 63 8.29 -13.95 -3.54
N GLY A 64 7.43 -13.93 -4.58
CA GLY A 64 6.26 -14.80 -4.64
C GLY A 64 5.06 -14.34 -3.82
N GLY A 65 5.23 -13.28 -3.03
CA GLY A 65 4.19 -12.71 -2.17
C GLY A 65 3.77 -13.66 -1.03
N ASP A 66 3.36 -13.08 0.07
CA ASP A 66 2.86 -13.79 1.23
C ASP A 66 1.34 -13.75 1.29
N ARG A 67 0.72 -14.83 1.79
CA ARG A 67 -0.71 -14.89 2.07
C ARG A 67 -0.91 -14.73 3.56
N LEU A 68 -1.75 -13.80 3.95
CA LEU A 68 -2.01 -13.54 5.36
C LEU A 68 -3.00 -14.57 5.95
N THR A 69 -2.65 -15.85 5.85
CA THR A 69 -3.47 -16.97 6.36
C THR A 69 -3.71 -16.86 7.86
N CYS A 70 -2.78 -16.25 8.57
CA CYS A 70 -2.87 -16.04 10.02
C CYS A 70 -4.09 -15.20 10.46
N ILE A 71 -4.66 -14.39 9.57
CA ILE A 71 -5.90 -13.62 9.80
C ILE A 71 -7.08 -14.13 8.99
N THR A 72 -6.91 -15.20 8.22
CA THR A 72 -7.95 -15.75 7.35
C THR A 72 -8.60 -16.96 8.01
N SER A 73 -9.91 -16.98 8.11
CA SER A 73 -10.64 -18.12 8.66
C SER A 73 -10.45 -19.35 7.76
N LYS A 74 -10.42 -20.54 8.36
CA LYS A 74 -10.24 -21.81 7.62
C LYS A 74 -11.36 -22.09 6.60
N GLN A 75 -12.48 -21.39 6.71
CA GLN A 75 -13.65 -21.56 5.83
C GLN A 75 -13.53 -20.75 4.53
N VAL A 76 -12.60 -19.80 4.49
CA VAL A 76 -12.41 -18.89 3.35
C VAL A 76 -11.07 -19.18 2.68
N ARG A 77 -11.07 -19.26 1.35
CA ARG A 77 -9.83 -19.25 0.58
C ARG A 77 -9.41 -17.81 0.33
N ASP A 78 -8.26 -17.41 0.84
CA ASP A 78 -7.64 -16.14 0.49
C ASP A 78 -6.66 -16.35 -0.66
N TYR A 79 -6.89 -15.61 -1.75
CA TYR A 79 -6.02 -15.60 -2.92
C TYR A 79 -5.11 -14.38 -2.97
N ASN A 80 -5.35 -13.41 -2.10
CA ASN A 80 -4.56 -12.18 -2.07
C ASN A 80 -3.13 -12.47 -1.63
N ARG A 81 -2.18 -11.90 -2.36
CA ARG A 81 -0.77 -11.96 -2.03
C ARG A 81 -0.26 -10.55 -1.75
N HIS A 82 0.54 -10.45 -0.71
CA HIS A 82 1.19 -9.20 -0.31
C HIS A 82 2.68 -9.33 -0.60
N TYR A 83 3.20 -8.42 -1.40
CA TYR A 83 4.59 -8.50 -1.88
C TYR A 83 5.53 -7.57 -1.14
N ASN A 84 5.00 -6.60 -0.40
CA ASN A 84 5.79 -5.59 0.28
C ASN A 84 5.43 -5.51 1.75
N CYS A 85 6.43 -5.39 2.61
CA CYS A 85 6.23 -5.13 4.01
C CYS A 85 7.26 -4.14 4.57
N ILE A 86 6.90 -3.54 5.70
CA ILE A 86 7.70 -2.60 6.47
C ILE A 86 7.96 -3.25 7.83
N LEU A 87 9.23 -3.50 8.15
CA LEU A 87 9.63 -4.14 9.41
C LEU A 87 10.27 -3.10 10.33
N SER A 88 9.85 -3.04 11.59
CA SER A 88 10.52 -2.22 12.60
C SER A 88 11.92 -2.74 12.90
N LYS A 89 12.87 -1.84 13.17
CA LYS A 89 14.27 -2.22 13.48
C LYS A 89 14.40 -3.16 14.68
N ASP A 90 13.49 -3.06 15.64
CA ASP A 90 13.45 -3.95 16.80
C ASP A 90 12.68 -5.25 16.55
N SER A 91 12.20 -5.44 15.33
CA SER A 91 11.49 -6.62 14.86
C SER A 91 10.25 -6.99 15.71
N ASN A 92 9.62 -6.05 16.41
CA ASN A 92 8.41 -6.29 17.18
C ASN A 92 7.12 -5.88 16.44
N PHE A 93 7.27 -5.28 15.26
CA PHE A 93 6.19 -4.81 14.41
C PHE A 93 6.53 -5.04 12.94
N ILE A 94 5.57 -5.51 12.16
CA ILE A 94 5.64 -5.62 10.70
C ILE A 94 4.31 -5.14 10.10
N ALA A 95 4.35 -4.36 9.03
CA ALA A 95 3.17 -3.94 8.28
C ALA A 95 3.26 -4.40 6.83
N TYR A 96 2.33 -5.23 6.40
CA TYR A 96 2.15 -5.57 4.99
C TYR A 96 1.40 -4.45 4.30
N VAL A 97 1.92 -4.03 3.16
CA VAL A 97 1.36 -2.94 2.36
C VAL A 97 0.50 -3.53 1.26
N SER A 98 -0.70 -3.02 1.09
CA SER A 98 -1.58 -3.34 -0.03
C SER A 98 -2.09 -2.04 -0.63
N VAL A 99 -1.78 -1.84 -1.89
CA VAL A 99 -2.25 -0.70 -2.67
C VAL A 99 -3.12 -1.25 -3.79
N PRO A 100 -4.45 -1.16 -3.69
CA PRO A 100 -5.32 -1.61 -4.75
C PRO A 100 -4.97 -0.90 -6.06
N PRO A 101 -4.84 -1.62 -7.16
CA PRO A 101 -4.55 -1.05 -8.46
C PRO A 101 -5.79 -0.35 -9.04
N ILE A 102 -6.24 0.70 -8.39
CA ILE A 102 -7.39 1.50 -8.79
C ILE A 102 -6.89 2.63 -9.67
N PHE A 103 -7.32 2.63 -10.91
CA PHE A 103 -6.94 3.63 -11.88
C PHE A 103 -8.06 4.66 -12.00
N CYS A 104 -7.87 5.84 -11.42
CA CYS A 104 -8.68 6.99 -11.77
C CYS A 104 -8.27 7.43 -13.18
N GLY A 105 -9.09 7.10 -14.18
CA GLY A 105 -8.88 7.55 -15.54
C GLY A 105 -8.97 9.08 -15.62
N ASP A 106 -10.13 9.59 -15.89
CA ASP A 106 -10.33 11.02 -16.08
C ASP A 106 -10.45 11.79 -14.76
N LYS A 107 -10.03 13.07 -14.75
CA LYS A 107 -10.05 13.95 -13.57
C LYS A 107 -11.44 14.11 -12.96
N ASP A 108 -12.48 13.91 -13.73
CA ASP A 108 -13.88 14.06 -13.31
C ASP A 108 -14.58 12.74 -12.96
N SER A 109 -13.98 11.60 -13.28
CA SER A 109 -14.55 10.29 -12.94
C SER A 109 -14.28 9.94 -11.47
N ILE A 110 -15.32 9.44 -10.81
CA ILE A 110 -15.21 8.77 -9.50
C ILE A 110 -15.05 7.26 -9.65
N TYR A 111 -15.16 6.76 -10.88
CA TYR A 111 -15.02 5.36 -11.23
C TYR A 111 -13.64 5.11 -11.82
N ALA A 112 -13.03 4.02 -11.43
CA ALA A 112 -11.79 3.54 -11.99
C ALA A 112 -11.98 2.13 -12.55
N ASP A 113 -11.29 1.83 -13.62
CA ASP A 113 -11.18 0.47 -14.11
C ASP A 113 -10.21 -0.32 -13.20
N PHE A 114 -10.71 -1.39 -12.62
CA PHE A 114 -9.91 -2.25 -11.73
C PHE A 114 -8.98 -3.17 -12.53
N SER A 115 -9.36 -3.52 -13.72
CA SER A 115 -8.50 -4.29 -14.60
C SER A 115 -8.63 -3.77 -16.02
N PHE A 116 -7.52 -3.62 -16.70
CA PHE A 116 -7.43 -3.18 -18.08
C PHE A 116 -8.30 -3.98 -19.07
N LYS A 117 -8.95 -5.06 -18.63
CA LYS A 117 -9.70 -5.99 -19.49
C LYS A 117 -11.09 -6.40 -19.00
N THR A 118 -11.44 -6.21 -17.72
CA THR A 118 -12.68 -6.81 -17.20
C THR A 118 -13.91 -5.92 -17.26
N GLY A 119 -13.77 -4.64 -17.57
CA GLY A 119 -14.87 -3.68 -17.55
C GLY A 119 -15.50 -3.47 -16.17
N PHE A 120 -14.88 -3.96 -15.10
CA PHE A 120 -15.32 -3.72 -13.74
C PHE A 120 -14.97 -2.29 -13.33
N MET A 121 -16.01 -1.47 -13.25
CA MET A 121 -15.88 -0.10 -12.74
C MET A 121 -16.04 -0.09 -11.23
N ILE A 122 -15.05 0.45 -10.54
CA ILE A 122 -15.05 0.57 -9.08
C ILE A 122 -15.19 2.03 -8.71
N GLU A 123 -16.09 2.33 -7.78
CA GLU A 123 -16.18 3.66 -7.19
C GLU A 123 -15.00 3.90 -6.24
N VAL A 124 -14.07 4.74 -6.65
CA VAL A 124 -12.80 4.99 -5.95
C VAL A 124 -13.02 5.52 -4.53
N ASN A 125 -14.05 6.36 -4.34
CA ASN A 125 -14.30 7.01 -3.06
C ASN A 125 -14.80 6.04 -1.97
N THR A 126 -15.45 4.94 -2.36
CA THR A 126 -16.06 3.96 -1.44
C THR A 126 -15.34 2.62 -1.42
N TYR A 127 -14.39 2.39 -2.33
CA TYR A 127 -13.72 1.08 -2.44
C TYR A 127 -13.05 0.62 -1.15
N HIS A 128 -12.53 1.54 -0.35
CA HIS A 128 -11.98 1.22 0.96
C HIS A 128 -12.99 0.53 1.90
N LEU A 129 -14.28 0.80 1.75
CA LEU A 129 -15.35 0.14 2.51
C LEU A 129 -15.52 -1.32 2.08
N GLU A 130 -15.33 -1.61 0.79
CA GLU A 130 -15.38 -2.98 0.28
C GLU A 130 -14.15 -3.79 0.74
N ILE A 131 -12.98 -3.14 0.87
CA ILE A 131 -11.81 -3.78 1.50
C ILE A 131 -12.14 -4.16 2.94
N ILE A 132 -12.69 -3.24 3.73
CA ILE A 132 -13.08 -3.49 5.13
C ILE A 132 -14.06 -4.68 5.22
N LYS A 133 -15.12 -4.68 4.42
CA LYS A 133 -16.09 -5.80 4.37
C LYS A 133 -15.40 -7.12 4.01
N GLY A 134 -14.53 -7.07 3.00
CA GLY A 134 -13.76 -8.23 2.56
C GLY A 134 -12.83 -8.77 3.64
N ASP A 135 -12.17 -7.89 4.40
CA ASP A 135 -11.29 -8.28 5.51
C ASP A 135 -12.08 -8.98 6.62
N PHE A 136 -13.20 -8.43 7.04
CA PHE A 136 -14.04 -9.07 8.05
C PHE A 136 -14.63 -10.38 7.55
N PHE A 137 -15.09 -10.45 6.29
CA PHE A 137 -15.52 -11.71 5.69
C PHE A 137 -14.41 -12.77 5.70
N ARG A 138 -13.19 -12.42 5.27
CA ARG A 138 -12.06 -13.34 5.31
C ARG A 138 -11.71 -13.76 6.72
N ASN A 139 -11.78 -12.83 7.66
CA ASN A 139 -11.40 -13.06 9.04
C ASN A 139 -12.41 -13.91 9.81
N THR A 140 -13.71 -13.75 9.59
CA THR A 140 -14.76 -14.43 10.35
C THR A 140 -15.43 -15.58 9.59
N GLY A 141 -15.43 -15.54 8.26
CA GLY A 141 -16.23 -16.39 7.39
C GLY A 141 -17.68 -15.89 7.23
N GLU A 142 -18.05 -14.79 7.88
CA GLU A 142 -19.39 -14.25 7.88
C GLU A 142 -19.51 -13.00 7.00
N ARG A 143 -20.64 -12.90 6.28
CA ARG A 143 -20.91 -11.76 5.41
C ARG A 143 -21.22 -10.51 6.24
N VAL A 144 -20.51 -9.41 5.99
CA VAL A 144 -20.77 -8.12 6.62
C VAL A 144 -21.99 -7.46 5.98
N THR A 145 -23.06 -7.28 6.75
CA THR A 145 -24.29 -6.62 6.32
C THR A 145 -24.30 -5.13 6.62
N SER A 146 -23.65 -4.72 7.70
CA SER A 146 -23.57 -3.33 8.13
C SER A 146 -22.16 -2.99 8.63
N LEU A 147 -21.62 -1.87 8.20
CA LEU A 147 -20.34 -1.35 8.72
C LEU A 147 -20.46 -0.79 10.13
N CYS A 148 -21.69 -0.42 10.57
CA CYS A 148 -21.91 0.11 11.91
C CYS A 148 -21.68 -0.92 13.02
N ASP A 149 -21.76 -2.22 12.67
CA ASP A 149 -21.56 -3.31 13.61
C ASP A 149 -20.11 -3.71 13.78
N LEU A 150 -19.22 -3.10 12.98
CA LEU A 150 -17.79 -3.40 13.00
C LEU A 150 -17.02 -2.49 13.99
N PRO A 151 -15.95 -2.97 14.60
CA PRO A 151 -15.13 -2.20 15.54
C PRO A 151 -14.22 -1.19 14.81
N LEU A 152 -14.80 -0.33 14.00
CA LEU A 152 -14.07 0.66 13.21
C LEU A 152 -13.77 1.91 14.03
N ILE A 153 -12.53 2.36 14.00
CA ILE A 153 -12.09 3.60 14.63
C ILE A 153 -11.69 4.59 13.54
N TYR A 154 -12.51 5.60 13.35
CA TYR A 154 -12.24 6.72 12.46
C TYR A 154 -11.34 7.75 13.15
N LYS A 155 -10.19 8.03 12.56
CA LYS A 155 -9.35 9.14 13.03
C LYS A 155 -9.93 10.48 12.55
N SER A 156 -9.59 11.56 13.26
CA SER A 156 -10.05 12.88 12.82
C SER A 156 -9.50 13.24 11.44
N SER A 157 -10.27 14.01 10.66
CA SER A 157 -9.83 14.51 9.35
C SER A 157 -8.58 15.40 9.46
N LYS A 158 -8.40 16.08 10.61
CA LYS A 158 -7.17 16.84 10.90
C LYS A 158 -5.96 15.92 11.01
N TYR A 159 -6.11 14.75 11.67
CA TYR A 159 -5.06 13.75 11.75
C TYR A 159 -4.75 13.17 10.36
N ALA A 160 -5.77 12.74 9.60
CA ALA A 160 -5.58 12.17 8.29
C ALA A 160 -4.80 13.11 7.35
N ARG A 161 -5.17 14.39 7.34
CA ARG A 161 -4.46 15.42 6.55
C ARG A 161 -3.03 15.64 7.02
N LYS A 162 -2.82 15.76 8.34
CA LYS A 162 -1.48 16.03 8.89
C LYS A 162 -0.53 14.84 8.71
N ALA A 163 -1.00 13.61 8.87
CA ALA A 163 -0.17 12.43 8.86
C ALA A 163 0.11 11.87 7.45
N PHE A 164 -0.86 12.00 6.52
CA PHE A 164 -0.81 11.31 5.22
C PHE A 164 -1.24 12.19 4.03
N ASN A 165 -1.65 13.42 4.27
CA ASN A 165 -2.38 14.25 3.30
C ASN A 165 -3.61 13.53 2.73
N ALA A 166 -4.29 12.75 3.57
CA ALA A 166 -5.46 11.95 3.26
C ALA A 166 -6.75 12.60 3.78
N ASP A 167 -7.90 12.11 3.33
CA ASP A 167 -9.21 12.58 3.80
C ASP A 167 -9.72 11.73 4.96
N THR A 168 -9.41 10.43 4.93
CA THR A 168 -9.89 9.46 5.92
C THR A 168 -8.77 8.50 6.33
N VAL A 169 -8.71 8.20 7.62
CA VAL A 169 -7.93 7.10 8.19
C VAL A 169 -8.84 6.30 9.09
N ILE A 170 -8.93 5.00 8.82
CA ILE A 170 -9.75 4.05 9.59
C ILE A 170 -8.83 2.97 10.12
N THR A 171 -9.00 2.60 11.39
CA THR A 171 -8.27 1.46 11.96
C THR A 171 -9.26 0.46 12.57
N TYR A 172 -8.93 -0.82 12.46
CA TYR A 172 -9.74 -1.90 13.05
C TYR A 172 -8.88 -3.12 13.36
N PRO A 173 -9.19 -3.89 14.43
CA PRO A 173 -8.51 -5.13 14.73
C PRO A 173 -9.02 -6.26 13.84
N LEU A 174 -8.15 -7.23 13.54
CA LEU A 174 -8.53 -8.53 13.02
C LEU A 174 -8.09 -9.63 14.00
N ARG A 175 -8.90 -10.68 14.09
CA ARG A 175 -8.57 -11.84 14.89
C ARG A 175 -7.39 -12.57 14.27
N MET A 176 -6.41 -12.90 15.09
CA MET A 176 -5.35 -13.84 14.73
C MET A 176 -5.84 -15.27 14.96
N TRP A 177 -5.79 -16.11 13.93
CA TRP A 177 -6.09 -17.54 13.99
C TRP A 177 -4.84 -18.36 14.28
N GLU A 178 -3.69 -17.83 13.89
CA GLU A 178 -2.37 -18.35 14.18
C GLU A 178 -1.37 -17.19 14.27
N ASN A 179 -0.21 -17.43 14.85
CA ASN A 179 0.81 -16.40 14.93
C ASN A 179 1.50 -16.26 13.57
N LEU A 180 1.60 -15.05 13.07
CA LEU A 180 2.42 -14.77 11.89
C LEU A 180 3.90 -14.99 12.25
N GLU A 181 4.62 -15.78 11.43
CA GLU A 181 6.04 -16.13 11.65
C GLU A 181 6.33 -16.71 13.05
N ASN A 182 5.35 -17.36 13.68
CA ASN A 182 5.42 -17.83 15.08
C ASN A 182 5.79 -16.74 16.11
N LYS A 183 5.60 -15.47 15.76
CA LYS A 183 6.11 -14.33 16.52
C LYS A 183 5.06 -13.26 16.79
N TYR A 184 4.26 -12.91 15.78
CA TYR A 184 3.29 -11.83 15.89
C TYR A 184 1.91 -12.42 16.18
N ASN A 185 1.29 -11.97 17.26
CA ASN A 185 0.03 -12.51 17.79
C ASN A 185 -1.11 -11.49 17.79
N HIS A 186 -0.85 -10.28 17.33
CA HIS A 186 -1.86 -9.22 17.17
C HIS A 186 -1.88 -8.69 15.75
N CYS A 187 -3.06 -8.29 15.27
CA CYS A 187 -3.24 -7.63 14.00
C CYS A 187 -4.16 -6.41 14.12
N GLN A 188 -3.73 -5.29 13.58
CA GLN A 188 -4.55 -4.10 13.38
C GLN A 188 -4.38 -3.63 11.93
N VAL A 189 -5.49 -3.42 11.24
CA VAL A 189 -5.47 -2.83 9.91
C VAL A 189 -5.60 -1.31 10.02
N MET A 190 -4.88 -0.60 9.14
CA MET A 190 -5.03 0.82 8.92
C MET A 190 -5.33 1.07 7.45
N ILE A 191 -6.47 1.65 7.17
CA ILE A 191 -6.85 2.14 5.84
C ILE A 191 -6.62 3.64 5.78
N ILE A 192 -5.87 4.08 4.76
CA ILE A 192 -5.59 5.49 4.48
C ILE A 192 -6.23 5.79 3.12
N GLN A 193 -7.20 6.70 3.06
CA GLN A 193 -7.98 6.97 1.87
C GLN A 193 -7.97 8.46 1.52
N LYS A 194 -7.84 8.76 0.22
CA LYS A 194 -8.05 10.09 -0.33
C LYS A 194 -9.08 10.03 -1.46
N LYS A 195 -10.03 10.97 -1.46
CA LYS A 195 -11.04 11.08 -2.51
C LYS A 195 -10.40 11.13 -3.88
N ARG A 196 -10.94 10.37 -4.82
CA ARG A 196 -10.47 10.25 -6.21
C ARG A 196 -9.04 9.70 -6.38
N ARG A 197 -8.44 9.15 -5.30
CA ARG A 197 -7.05 8.67 -5.31
C ARG A 197 -6.90 7.25 -4.76
N GLY A 198 -8.02 6.59 -4.46
CA GLY A 198 -7.99 5.26 -3.89
C GLY A 198 -7.56 5.22 -2.43
N CYS A 199 -7.07 4.08 -2.02
CA CYS A 199 -6.66 3.87 -0.64
C CYS A 199 -5.40 3.00 -0.55
N ILE A 200 -4.80 3.01 0.63
CA ILE A 200 -3.70 2.15 1.03
C ILE A 200 -4.17 1.37 2.25
N ALA A 201 -4.00 0.06 2.26
CA ALA A 201 -4.24 -0.78 3.40
C ALA A 201 -2.90 -1.25 3.99
N LEU A 202 -2.73 -1.06 5.28
CA LEU A 202 -1.58 -1.52 6.07
C LEU A 202 -2.07 -2.57 7.06
N TYR A 203 -1.65 -3.81 6.88
CA TYR A 203 -1.93 -4.90 7.81
C TYR A 203 -0.79 -4.98 8.82
N CYS A 204 -1.00 -4.37 9.97
CA CYS A 204 0.01 -4.18 11.02
C CYS A 204 -0.02 -5.34 12.00
N PHE A 205 1.02 -6.17 12.00
CA PHE A 205 1.19 -7.27 12.95
C PHE A 205 2.23 -6.90 14.00
N TYR A 206 2.00 -7.30 15.22
CA TYR A 206 2.90 -7.03 16.34
C TYR A 206 2.77 -8.09 17.44
N ASN A 207 3.83 -8.24 18.21
CA ASN A 207 3.84 -9.09 19.40
C ASN A 207 3.53 -8.27 20.67
N ASP A 208 3.50 -8.91 21.86
CA ASP A 208 3.20 -8.23 23.12
C ASP A 208 4.16 -7.09 23.47
N LYS A 209 5.44 -7.20 23.05
CA LYS A 209 6.40 -6.10 23.18
C LYS A 209 6.05 -4.95 22.24
N GLY A 210 5.64 -5.29 21.03
CA GLY A 210 5.18 -4.34 20.03
C GLY A 210 3.88 -3.66 20.43
N ALA A 211 2.95 -4.37 21.09
CA ALA A 211 1.71 -3.79 21.60
C ALA A 211 1.96 -2.59 22.51
N LYS A 212 2.98 -2.67 23.38
CA LYS A 212 3.38 -1.56 24.27
C LYS A 212 3.93 -0.35 23.52
N LYS A 213 4.41 -0.53 22.28
CA LYS A 213 4.99 0.50 21.43
C LYS A 213 4.13 0.84 20.20
N LEU A 214 2.93 0.28 20.10
CA LEU A 214 2.09 0.42 18.90
C LEU A 214 1.89 1.88 18.49
N SER A 215 1.61 2.76 19.45
CA SER A 215 1.45 4.20 19.19
C SER A 215 2.71 4.84 18.61
N HIS A 216 3.89 4.36 18.96
CA HIS A 216 5.15 4.81 18.39
C HIS A 216 5.28 4.35 16.93
N TYR A 217 5.05 3.07 16.62
CA TYR A 217 5.12 2.56 15.26
C TYR A 217 4.11 3.25 14.34
N ILE A 218 2.86 3.44 14.80
CA ILE A 218 1.85 4.16 14.03
C ILE A 218 2.30 5.61 13.74
N ARG A 219 2.92 6.28 14.72
CA ARG A 219 3.47 7.63 14.52
C ARG A 219 4.65 7.61 13.54
N SER A 220 5.51 6.60 13.57
CA SER A 220 6.62 6.46 12.62
C SER A 220 6.16 6.12 11.21
N LEU A 221 4.91 5.66 11.01
CA LEU A 221 4.29 5.52 9.70
C LEU A 221 3.74 6.84 9.14
N GLU A 222 3.56 7.87 9.97
CA GLU A 222 3.14 9.18 9.52
C GLU A 222 4.16 9.72 8.51
N HIS A 223 3.69 10.30 7.42
CA HIS A 223 4.49 10.81 6.29
C HIS A 223 5.22 9.74 5.44
N VAL A 224 5.18 8.47 5.80
CA VAL A 224 5.73 7.38 4.96
C VAL A 224 4.97 7.30 3.65
N PHE A 225 3.63 7.31 3.71
CA PHE A 225 2.75 7.40 2.55
C PHE A 225 2.10 8.78 2.51
N TRP A 226 2.38 9.55 1.46
CA TRP A 226 1.91 10.91 1.36
C TRP A 226 1.22 11.16 0.03
N TYR A 227 -0.08 11.44 0.06
CA TYR A 227 -0.79 11.83 -1.15
C TYR A 227 -0.29 13.19 -1.66
N ARG A 228 0.12 13.24 -2.93
CA ARG A 228 0.64 14.45 -3.56
C ARG A 228 -0.45 15.51 -3.68
N GLU A 229 -0.07 16.76 -3.60
CA GLU A 229 -0.94 17.87 -3.97
C GLU A 229 -1.08 17.96 -5.51
N PRO A 230 -2.17 18.54 -6.05
CA PRO A 230 -2.37 18.60 -7.51
C PRO A 230 -1.20 19.23 -8.29
N LYS A 231 -0.51 20.19 -7.70
CA LYS A 231 0.68 20.83 -8.30
C LYS A 231 1.90 19.93 -8.37
N ASP A 232 1.92 18.87 -7.57
CA ASP A 232 3.04 17.92 -7.44
C ASP A 232 2.70 16.57 -8.09
N TYR A 233 1.62 16.49 -8.88
CA TYR A 233 1.24 15.27 -9.57
C TYR A 233 2.29 14.88 -10.59
N ILE A 234 2.56 13.59 -10.64
CA ILE A 234 3.47 13.00 -11.62
C ILE A 234 2.66 12.39 -12.77
N GLU A 235 3.24 12.41 -13.95
CA GLU A 235 2.75 11.63 -15.06
C GLU A 235 3.03 10.15 -14.81
N VAL A 236 2.02 9.32 -15.02
CA VAL A 236 2.13 7.86 -14.84
C VAL A 236 1.92 7.21 -16.18
N ILE A 237 2.96 6.53 -16.64
CA ILE A 237 2.89 5.75 -17.88
C ILE A 237 2.28 4.39 -17.53
N ASP A 238 1.16 4.09 -18.17
CA ASP A 238 0.53 2.79 -18.00
C ASP A 238 1.45 1.69 -18.52
N PRO A 239 1.60 0.57 -17.80
CA PRO A 239 2.35 -0.56 -18.31
C PRO A 239 1.71 -1.02 -19.62
N PRO A 240 2.49 -1.51 -20.59
CA PRO A 240 1.94 -2.09 -21.79
C PRO A 240 0.95 -3.18 -21.42
N ILE A 241 -0.18 -3.21 -22.10
CA ILE A 241 -1.17 -4.30 -21.95
C ILE A 241 -0.46 -5.57 -22.41
N ILE A 242 0.00 -6.36 -21.47
CA ILE A 242 0.55 -7.68 -21.77
C ILE A 242 -0.65 -8.58 -22.01
N ASP A 243 -0.79 -9.06 -23.23
CA ASP A 243 -1.83 -10.03 -23.55
C ASP A 243 -1.58 -11.28 -22.71
N GLU A 244 -2.58 -11.72 -21.91
CA GLU A 244 -2.45 -12.90 -21.02
C GLU A 244 -1.98 -14.14 -21.81
N TYR A 245 -2.26 -14.19 -23.11
CA TYR A 245 -1.77 -15.21 -24.04
C TYR A 245 -0.26 -15.16 -24.32
N GLU A 246 0.42 -14.09 -23.97
CA GLU A 246 1.89 -13.97 -24.15
C GLU A 246 2.69 -14.39 -22.91
N ILE A 247 2.04 -14.84 -21.83
CA ILE A 247 2.74 -15.30 -20.63
C ILE A 247 3.44 -16.64 -20.93
N PRO A 248 4.76 -16.73 -20.84
CA PRO A 248 5.51 -17.91 -21.27
C PRO A 248 5.07 -19.24 -20.60
N HIS A 249 4.57 -19.19 -19.37
CA HIS A 249 4.13 -20.40 -18.65
C HIS A 249 2.72 -20.87 -19.08
N LEU A 250 1.90 -20.01 -19.68
CA LEU A 250 0.63 -20.44 -20.28
C LEU A 250 0.86 -21.10 -21.63
N LYS A 251 1.81 -20.57 -22.43
CA LYS A 251 2.24 -21.22 -23.70
C LYS A 251 2.85 -22.62 -23.47
N ALA A 252 3.50 -22.85 -22.33
CA ALA A 252 4.04 -24.16 -21.98
C ALA A 252 2.94 -25.19 -21.66
N LYS A 253 1.83 -24.78 -21.06
CA LYS A 253 0.67 -25.64 -20.76
C LYS A 253 -0.09 -26.06 -22.03
N GLU A 254 -0.29 -25.16 -22.98
CA GLU A 254 -0.94 -25.49 -24.25
C GLU A 254 -0.12 -26.47 -25.10
N ARG A 255 1.21 -26.36 -25.08
CA ARG A 255 2.09 -27.29 -25.79
C ARG A 255 2.10 -28.70 -25.17
N SER A 256 1.90 -28.81 -23.85
CA SER A 256 1.82 -30.09 -23.16
C SER A 256 0.44 -30.74 -23.20
N ALA A 257 -0.61 -30.01 -23.57
CA ALA A 257 -1.97 -30.52 -23.72
C ALA A 257 -2.26 -31.03 -25.17
N ASN A 258 -1.42 -30.66 -26.14
CA ASN A 258 -1.56 -31.00 -27.57
C ASN A 258 -0.55 -32.06 -28.02
N ASN A 259 0.21 -32.65 -27.11
CA ASN A 259 1.06 -33.85 -27.31
C ASN A 259 0.54 -35.00 -26.42
#